data_c68b234ff5fcd58d807d241a3e6657ae
#
_entry.id   c68b234ff5fcd58d807d241a3e6657ae
#
_cell.length_a   1.000
_cell.length_b   1.000
_cell.length_c   1.000
_cell.angle_alpha   90.00
_cell.angle_beta   90.00
_cell.angle_gamma   90.00
#
_symmetry.space_group_name_H-M   'P 1'
#
loop_
_entity.id
_entity.type
_entity.pdbx_description
1 polymer ?
#
loop_
_entity_poly.entity_id
_entity_poly.type
_entity_poly.pdbx_seq_one_letter_code
_entity_poly.pdbx_strand_id
1 'polypeptide(L)'
;YFMTKFGRGFICLTLTEEAADDLDLKPMVAENTSQLKTAFTVSIDAKKGTTTGVSAHDRAHTILTAIKDGAMPHELARPGHIFPLRARKGGVLVRTGQTEGSVDLARLAGLKSAGIICEIMKEDGTMARMPDLEILAKEHNFKIVTIADIIEYRIRKDKLVRRVAEASVPTRYGGEFKAIVYENDVDFHEHMALVKGEIMPDEPTLVRVHSECLTGDVFASERCDCGDQLMCAMELIAKEGKGVFLYMH
;
A
#
# COMPACT_ATOMS: atom_id res chain seq x y z
N TYR A 1 23.51 -3.14 15.60
CA TYR A 1 24.52 -2.27 16.21
C TYR A 1 24.60 -0.90 15.52
N PHE A 2 24.72 -0.86 14.17
CA PHE A 2 24.81 0.40 13.42
C PHE A 2 23.64 1.34 13.73
N MET A 3 22.42 0.87 13.60
CA MET A 3 21.21 1.66 13.89
C MET A 3 21.19 2.19 15.34
N THR A 4 21.62 1.37 16.30
CA THR A 4 21.70 1.79 17.71
C THR A 4 22.74 2.89 17.91
N LYS A 5 23.91 2.78 17.25
CA LYS A 5 25.01 3.71 17.43
C LYS A 5 24.81 5.02 16.68
N PHE A 6 24.38 4.96 15.44
CA PHE A 6 24.32 6.12 14.54
C PHE A 6 22.90 6.63 14.29
N GLY A 7 21.87 5.76 14.33
CA GLY A 7 20.48 6.18 14.25
C GLY A 7 20.00 6.83 15.54
N ARG A 8 20.25 6.18 16.68
CA ARG A 8 19.86 6.63 18.03
C ARG A 8 18.35 6.71 18.26
N GLY A 9 17.56 6.44 17.24
CA GLY A 9 16.10 6.45 17.26
C GLY A 9 15.49 5.15 17.77
N PHE A 10 14.21 4.98 17.50
CA PHE A 10 13.45 3.82 17.93
C PHE A 10 13.46 2.73 16.85
N ILE A 11 14.11 1.59 17.15
CA ILE A 11 14.22 0.50 16.19
C ILE A 11 12.94 -0.28 16.14
N CYS A 12 12.29 -0.30 14.96
CA CYS A 12 11.06 -1.03 14.69
C CYS A 12 11.24 -2.06 13.58
N LEU A 13 10.48 -3.15 13.67
CA LEU A 13 10.35 -4.17 12.63
C LEU A 13 9.06 -3.93 11.85
N THR A 14 9.16 -3.63 10.56
CA THR A 14 7.98 -3.47 9.69
C THR A 14 7.63 -4.80 9.05
N LEU A 15 6.35 -5.15 9.07
CA LEU A 15 5.79 -6.39 8.55
C LEU A 15 4.55 -6.09 7.70
N THR A 16 4.23 -6.98 6.77
CA THR A 16 2.90 -6.96 6.14
C THR A 16 1.81 -7.29 7.14
N GLU A 17 0.55 -6.99 6.83
CA GLU A 17 -0.59 -7.36 7.67
C GLU A 17 -0.66 -8.86 7.87
N GLU A 18 -0.47 -9.65 6.80
CA GLU A 18 -0.48 -11.10 6.82
C GLU A 18 0.62 -11.67 7.73
N ALA A 19 1.86 -11.19 7.59
CA ALA A 19 2.97 -11.66 8.42
C ALA A 19 2.75 -11.32 9.91
N ALA A 20 2.14 -10.17 10.21
CA ALA A 20 1.78 -9.81 11.57
C ALA A 20 0.65 -10.68 12.13
N ASP A 21 -0.33 -11.06 11.29
CA ASP A 21 -1.42 -11.97 11.67
C ASP A 21 -0.91 -13.41 11.89
N ASP A 22 -0.07 -13.93 11.02
CA ASP A 22 0.57 -15.24 11.15
C ASP A 22 1.35 -15.38 12.47
N LEU A 23 1.95 -14.29 12.92
CA LEU A 23 2.66 -14.21 14.20
C LEU A 23 1.75 -13.87 15.39
N ASP A 24 0.43 -13.72 15.20
CA ASP A 24 -0.54 -13.29 16.24
C ASP A 24 -0.10 -11.99 16.94
N LEU A 25 0.37 -11.00 16.18
CA LEU A 25 0.79 -9.71 16.69
C LEU A 25 -0.41 -8.76 16.78
N LYS A 26 -1.04 -8.72 17.91
CA LYS A 26 -2.21 -7.84 18.17
C LYS A 26 -1.78 -6.37 18.19
N PRO A 27 -2.69 -5.43 17.84
CA PRO A 27 -2.45 -4.00 18.06
C PRO A 27 -2.01 -3.72 19.51
N MET A 28 -1.09 -2.78 19.66
CA MET A 28 -0.58 -2.38 20.98
C MET A 28 -1.66 -1.78 21.88
N VAL A 29 -2.66 -1.12 21.25
CA VAL A 29 -3.79 -0.48 21.92
C VAL A 29 -5.08 -0.82 21.19
N ALA A 30 -6.21 -0.86 21.93
CA ALA A 30 -7.53 -1.09 21.34
C ALA A 30 -7.95 0.08 20.44
N GLU A 31 -7.64 1.31 20.83
CA GLU A 31 -7.89 2.52 20.08
C GLU A 31 -6.59 3.30 19.85
N ASN A 32 -6.21 3.48 18.62
CA ASN A 32 -5.03 4.24 18.24
C ASN A 32 -5.36 5.73 18.13
N THR A 33 -4.96 6.51 19.12
CA THR A 33 -5.17 7.96 19.20
C THR A 33 -3.97 8.77 18.69
N SER A 34 -2.88 8.10 18.22
CA SER A 34 -1.68 8.81 17.76
C SER A 34 -1.95 9.64 16.50
N GLN A 35 -1.28 10.78 16.38
CA GLN A 35 -1.48 11.72 15.27
C GLN A 35 -1.27 11.07 13.89
N LEU A 36 -0.24 10.25 13.75
CA LEU A 36 0.12 9.59 12.49
C LEU A 36 -0.51 8.20 12.33
N LYS A 37 -1.31 7.76 13.30
CA LYS A 37 -1.96 6.45 13.30
C LYS A 37 -1.00 5.28 13.01
N THR A 38 0.27 5.39 13.45
CA THR A 38 1.27 4.34 13.26
C THR A 38 0.80 3.05 13.94
N ALA A 39 0.74 1.97 13.16
CA ALA A 39 0.12 0.72 13.59
C ALA A 39 1.11 -0.15 14.38
N PHE A 40 1.46 0.28 15.59
CA PHE A 40 2.24 -0.51 16.54
C PHE A 40 1.47 -1.75 16.95
N THR A 41 2.19 -2.87 17.04
CA THR A 41 1.70 -4.09 17.67
C THR A 41 2.34 -4.26 19.05
N VAL A 42 1.91 -5.29 19.78
CA VAL A 42 2.59 -5.72 21.00
C VAL A 42 4.07 -5.95 20.71
N SER A 43 4.95 -5.51 21.61
CA SER A 43 6.39 -5.72 21.49
C SER A 43 6.77 -7.18 21.73
N ILE A 44 7.89 -7.61 21.13
CA ILE A 44 8.33 -9.01 21.12
C ILE A 44 9.79 -9.17 21.48
N ASP A 45 10.13 -10.35 22.01
CA ASP A 45 11.48 -10.92 22.07
C ASP A 45 11.46 -12.37 21.62
N ALA A 46 12.55 -12.90 21.10
CA ALA A 46 12.68 -14.33 20.88
C ALA A 46 12.77 -15.04 22.23
N LYS A 47 11.98 -16.13 22.41
CA LYS A 47 12.00 -16.91 23.66
C LYS A 47 13.29 -17.68 23.90
N LYS A 48 14.02 -18.00 22.83
CA LYS A 48 15.28 -18.75 22.90
C LYS A 48 16.39 -17.95 22.23
N GLY A 49 17.59 -18.04 22.74
CA GLY A 49 18.77 -17.42 22.15
C GLY A 49 18.95 -15.93 22.45
N THR A 50 18.13 -15.40 23.36
CA THR A 50 18.27 -14.03 23.91
C THR A 50 18.66 -14.08 25.38
N THR A 51 19.26 -12.99 25.87
CA THR A 51 19.52 -12.76 27.30
C THR A 51 18.41 -11.88 27.88
N THR A 52 18.68 -10.57 28.02
CA THR A 52 17.67 -9.60 28.50
C THR A 52 16.82 -9.01 27.38
N GLY A 53 17.11 -9.31 26.12
CA GLY A 53 16.38 -8.81 24.95
C GLY A 53 16.85 -7.44 24.42
N VAL A 54 17.58 -6.66 25.21
CA VAL A 54 17.93 -5.25 24.92
C VAL A 54 19.15 -5.11 24.04
N SER A 55 20.12 -6.05 24.11
CA SER A 55 21.36 -5.94 23.36
C SER A 55 21.10 -5.87 21.83
N ALA A 56 22.03 -5.27 21.09
CA ALA A 56 21.92 -5.25 19.63
C ALA A 56 21.86 -6.67 19.03
N HIS A 57 22.56 -7.63 19.68
CA HIS A 57 22.52 -9.04 19.30
C HIS A 57 21.15 -9.63 19.56
N ASP A 58 20.57 -9.49 20.75
CA ASP A 58 19.27 -10.04 21.10
C ASP A 58 18.16 -9.48 20.22
N ARG A 59 18.20 -8.16 19.95
CA ARG A 59 17.24 -7.52 19.05
C ARG A 59 17.35 -8.05 17.62
N ALA A 60 18.56 -8.22 17.10
CA ALA A 60 18.79 -8.82 15.79
C ALA A 60 18.30 -10.27 15.75
N HIS A 61 18.58 -11.06 16.78
CA HIS A 61 18.11 -12.43 16.89
C HIS A 61 16.57 -12.51 16.93
N THR A 62 15.92 -11.64 17.69
CA THR A 62 14.45 -11.54 17.75
C THR A 62 13.86 -11.23 16.37
N ILE A 63 14.43 -10.26 15.65
CA ILE A 63 13.97 -9.89 14.31
C ILE A 63 14.12 -11.07 13.35
N LEU A 64 15.28 -11.72 13.33
CA LEU A 64 15.52 -12.88 12.47
C LEU A 64 14.59 -14.06 12.81
N THR A 65 14.29 -14.26 14.09
CA THR A 65 13.31 -15.27 14.52
C THR A 65 11.91 -14.95 14.02
N ALA A 66 11.50 -13.68 14.05
CA ALA A 66 10.18 -13.26 13.59
C ALA A 66 10.00 -13.35 12.06
N ILE A 67 11.07 -13.12 11.29
CA ILE A 67 10.97 -13.11 9.81
C ILE A 67 11.45 -14.40 9.14
N LYS A 68 11.91 -15.41 9.87
CA LYS A 68 12.32 -16.69 9.27
C LYS A 68 11.15 -17.41 8.60
N ASP A 69 11.43 -18.31 7.68
CA ASP A 69 10.39 -19.17 7.11
C ASP A 69 9.78 -20.08 8.18
N GLY A 70 8.43 -20.15 8.22
CA GLY A 70 7.73 -20.95 9.21
C GLY A 70 7.85 -20.42 10.65
N ALA A 71 8.11 -19.11 10.84
CA ALA A 71 8.09 -18.48 12.16
C ALA A 71 6.72 -18.67 12.84
N MET A 72 6.73 -19.04 14.11
CA MET A 72 5.52 -19.36 14.86
C MET A 72 5.30 -18.44 16.06
N PRO A 73 4.04 -18.07 16.39
CA PRO A 73 3.73 -17.19 17.52
C PRO A 73 4.33 -17.62 18.85
N HIS A 74 4.44 -18.92 19.10
CA HIS A 74 4.96 -19.48 20.35
C HIS A 74 6.47 -19.31 20.54
N GLU A 75 7.21 -18.96 19.47
CA GLU A 75 8.65 -18.68 19.53
C GLU A 75 8.96 -17.28 20.07
N LEU A 76 7.94 -16.42 20.14
CA LEU A 76 8.04 -15.03 20.57
C LEU A 76 7.43 -14.82 21.96
N ALA A 77 8.15 -14.15 22.81
CA ALA A 77 7.65 -13.61 24.09
C ALA A 77 6.99 -12.25 23.86
N ARG A 78 6.01 -11.92 24.67
CA ARG A 78 5.29 -10.65 24.71
C ARG A 78 5.10 -10.24 26.16
N PRO A 79 5.45 -9.01 26.58
CA PRO A 79 6.13 -7.98 25.80
C PRO A 79 7.62 -8.30 25.57
N GLY A 80 8.29 -7.46 24.76
CA GLY A 80 9.72 -7.54 24.47
C GLY A 80 10.31 -6.20 24.06
N HIS A 81 11.47 -6.21 23.40
CA HIS A 81 12.25 -5.01 23.07
C HIS A 81 12.31 -4.68 21.56
N ILE A 82 11.65 -5.48 20.72
CA ILE A 82 11.39 -5.15 19.32
C ILE A 82 9.93 -4.79 19.18
N PHE A 83 9.66 -3.71 18.44
CA PHE A 83 8.33 -3.16 18.21
C PHE A 83 7.92 -3.38 16.75
N PRO A 84 7.09 -4.40 16.47
CA PRO A 84 6.60 -4.61 15.12
C PRO A 84 5.56 -3.54 14.74
N LEU A 85 5.60 -3.15 13.46
CA LEU A 85 4.65 -2.23 12.82
C LEU A 85 3.95 -2.96 11.67
N ARG A 86 2.64 -2.83 11.59
CA ARG A 86 1.83 -3.36 10.48
C ARG A 86 1.83 -2.34 9.34
N ALA A 87 2.43 -2.67 8.21
CA ALA A 87 2.32 -1.88 7.00
C ALA A 87 0.93 -2.09 6.37
N ARG A 88 0.33 -1.02 5.87
CA ARG A 88 -0.95 -1.09 5.17
C ARG A 88 -0.82 -1.90 3.89
N LYS A 89 -1.81 -2.76 3.60
CA LYS A 89 -1.96 -3.40 2.30
C LYS A 89 -2.02 -2.32 1.21
N GLY A 90 -1.34 -2.52 0.08
CA GLY A 90 -1.14 -1.49 -0.94
C GLY A 90 0.12 -0.62 -0.71
N GLY A 91 0.75 -0.68 0.47
CA GLY A 91 2.04 -0.04 0.76
C GLY A 91 2.00 1.48 0.67
N VAL A 92 3.06 2.09 0.11
CA VAL A 92 3.17 3.56 0.00
C VAL A 92 2.08 4.21 -0.86
N LEU A 93 1.37 3.45 -1.68
CA LEU A 93 0.25 3.96 -2.49
C LEU A 93 -1.01 4.20 -1.64
N VAL A 94 -1.12 3.54 -0.48
CA VAL A 94 -2.25 3.69 0.45
C VAL A 94 -1.87 4.57 1.63
N ARG A 95 -0.65 4.41 2.17
CA ARG A 95 -0.13 5.23 3.26
C ARG A 95 1.31 5.63 2.99
N THR A 96 1.56 6.93 2.85
CA THR A 96 2.86 7.51 2.48
C THR A 96 3.85 7.54 3.66
N GLY A 97 3.97 6.41 4.39
CA GLY A 97 4.81 6.28 5.57
C GLY A 97 6.07 5.46 5.34
N GLN A 98 7.08 5.70 6.17
CA GLN A 98 8.33 4.91 6.15
C GLN A 98 8.10 3.43 6.48
N THR A 99 7.06 3.10 7.24
CA THR A 99 6.63 1.73 7.51
C THR A 99 6.34 0.99 6.21
N GLU A 100 5.48 1.56 5.38
CA GLU A 100 5.10 1.04 4.07
C GLU A 100 6.29 1.08 3.11
N GLY A 101 7.05 2.18 3.12
CA GLY A 101 8.23 2.36 2.26
C GLY A 101 9.28 1.29 2.47
N SER A 102 9.54 0.88 3.71
CA SER A 102 10.53 -0.15 4.01
C SER A 102 10.09 -1.54 3.53
N VAL A 103 8.81 -1.88 3.70
CA VAL A 103 8.23 -3.14 3.20
C VAL A 103 8.23 -3.16 1.67
N ASP A 104 7.85 -2.05 1.03
CA ASP A 104 7.85 -1.93 -0.42
C ASP A 104 9.25 -2.05 -1.02
N LEU A 105 10.25 -1.38 -0.43
CA LEU A 105 11.65 -1.51 -0.88
C LEU A 105 12.14 -2.94 -0.80
N ALA A 106 11.86 -3.65 0.31
CA ALA A 106 12.21 -5.06 0.45
C ALA A 106 11.55 -5.92 -0.64
N ARG A 107 10.24 -5.75 -0.85
CA ARG A 107 9.46 -6.44 -1.89
C ARG A 107 10.01 -6.16 -3.29
N LEU A 108 10.26 -4.90 -3.62
CA LEU A 108 10.79 -4.48 -4.93
C LEU A 108 12.19 -5.02 -5.19
N ALA A 109 12.97 -5.25 -4.12
CA ALA A 109 14.28 -5.90 -4.20
C ALA A 109 14.21 -7.43 -4.30
N GLY A 110 13.02 -8.04 -4.33
CA GLY A 110 12.82 -9.50 -4.35
C GLY A 110 13.14 -10.18 -3.02
N LEU A 111 13.15 -9.42 -1.93
CA LEU A 111 13.37 -9.92 -0.58
C LEU A 111 12.04 -10.16 0.14
N LYS A 112 12.09 -10.72 1.36
CA LYS A 112 10.92 -10.80 2.23
C LYS A 112 10.35 -9.41 2.47
N SER A 113 9.05 -9.28 2.43
CA SER A 113 8.33 -8.01 2.64
C SER A 113 8.35 -7.61 4.13
N ALA A 114 9.56 -7.38 4.63
CA ALA A 114 9.85 -6.94 5.99
C ALA A 114 11.03 -5.98 5.98
N GLY A 115 11.03 -5.01 6.89
CA GLY A 115 12.12 -4.03 7.00
C GLY A 115 12.44 -3.69 8.46
N ILE A 116 13.60 -3.11 8.67
CA ILE A 116 13.99 -2.54 9.95
C ILE A 116 14.13 -1.05 9.74
N ILE A 117 13.42 -0.27 10.51
CA ILE A 117 13.48 1.20 10.45
C ILE A 117 13.92 1.77 11.79
N CYS A 118 14.57 2.92 11.74
CA CYS A 118 15.01 3.67 12.90
C CYS A 118 15.13 5.13 12.49
N GLU A 119 14.56 6.02 13.27
CA GLU A 119 14.75 7.45 13.10
C GLU A 119 16.22 7.80 13.32
N ILE A 120 16.68 8.87 12.69
CA ILE A 120 18.04 9.37 12.86
C ILE A 120 18.00 10.65 13.69
N MET A 121 18.61 10.59 14.88
CA MET A 121 18.77 11.74 15.77
C MET A 121 20.20 12.28 15.70
N LYS A 122 20.34 13.59 15.84
CA LYS A 122 21.63 14.26 16.03
C LYS A 122 22.20 13.98 17.43
N GLU A 123 23.44 14.38 17.66
CA GLU A 123 24.11 14.20 18.96
C GLU A 123 23.46 15.01 20.09
N ASP A 124 22.84 16.13 19.72
CA ASP A 124 22.09 16.97 20.66
C ASP A 124 20.69 16.42 21.04
N GLY A 125 20.33 15.24 20.47
CA GLY A 125 19.05 14.58 20.71
C GLY A 125 17.90 15.10 19.84
N THR A 126 18.11 16.11 18.99
CA THR A 126 17.09 16.57 18.04
C THR A 126 17.09 15.71 16.77
N MET A 127 15.99 15.77 16.03
CA MET A 127 15.85 14.96 14.80
C MET A 127 16.73 15.49 13.69
N ALA A 128 17.51 14.60 13.05
CA ALA A 128 18.23 14.92 11.84
C ALA A 128 17.28 15.35 10.72
N ARG A 129 17.70 16.33 9.93
CA ARG A 129 16.98 16.83 8.76
C ARG A 129 17.83 16.66 7.51
N MET A 130 17.29 16.94 6.33
CA MET A 130 17.94 16.64 5.07
C MET A 130 19.43 17.03 5.00
N PRO A 131 19.87 18.23 5.43
CA PRO A 131 21.29 18.58 5.44
C PRO A 131 22.15 17.63 6.30
N ASP A 132 21.63 17.21 7.47
CA ASP A 132 22.32 16.28 8.38
C ASP A 132 22.37 14.87 7.77
N LEU A 133 21.27 14.46 7.11
CA LEU A 133 21.15 13.14 6.47
C LEU A 133 22.06 12.99 5.26
N GLU A 134 22.26 14.05 4.48
CA GLU A 134 23.17 14.07 3.34
C GLU A 134 24.63 13.85 3.80
N ILE A 135 25.02 14.47 4.93
CA ILE A 135 26.34 14.28 5.52
C ILE A 135 26.50 12.82 5.97
N LEU A 136 25.54 12.29 6.72
CA LEU A 136 25.55 10.90 7.21
C LEU A 136 25.58 9.91 6.05
N ALA A 137 24.79 10.14 5.03
CA ALA A 137 24.73 9.29 3.85
C ALA A 137 26.06 9.25 3.11
N LYS A 138 26.73 10.39 2.97
CA LYS A 138 28.04 10.48 2.35
C LYS A 138 29.10 9.78 3.19
N GLU A 139 29.10 9.97 4.50
CA GLU A 139 30.06 9.37 5.44
C GLU A 139 29.97 7.84 5.42
N HIS A 140 28.76 7.29 5.35
CA HIS A 140 28.52 5.86 5.41
C HIS A 140 28.21 5.21 4.05
N ASN A 141 28.32 5.97 2.94
CA ASN A 141 28.01 5.51 1.59
C ASN A 141 26.59 4.95 1.47
N PHE A 142 25.60 5.63 2.04
CA PHE A 142 24.19 5.26 1.96
C PHE A 142 23.50 5.91 0.77
N LYS A 143 22.45 5.26 0.30
CA LYS A 143 21.50 5.84 -0.65
C LYS A 143 20.42 6.60 0.09
N ILE A 144 19.97 7.70 -0.50
CA ILE A 144 18.78 8.43 -0.06
C ILE A 144 17.70 8.19 -1.10
N VAL A 145 16.51 7.85 -0.64
CA VAL A 145 15.29 7.70 -1.45
C VAL A 145 14.13 8.36 -0.72
N THR A 146 13.25 9.01 -1.44
CA THR A 146 12.02 9.58 -0.87
C THR A 146 10.85 8.64 -1.05
N ILE A 147 9.82 8.79 -0.21
CA ILE A 147 8.55 8.05 -0.41
C ILE A 147 7.91 8.42 -1.76
N ALA A 148 8.06 9.67 -2.20
CA ALA A 148 7.58 10.11 -3.51
C ALA A 148 8.24 9.33 -4.66
N ASP A 149 9.55 9.09 -4.59
CA ASP A 149 10.28 8.30 -5.60
C ASP A 149 9.77 6.85 -5.64
N ILE A 150 9.48 6.25 -4.47
CA ILE A 150 8.93 4.88 -4.39
C ILE A 150 7.53 4.84 -5.00
N ILE A 151 6.68 5.82 -4.70
CA ILE A 151 5.34 5.94 -5.29
C ILE A 151 5.43 6.03 -6.82
N GLU A 152 6.24 6.95 -7.35
CA GLU A 152 6.42 7.13 -8.79
C GLU A 152 6.92 5.84 -9.44
N TYR A 153 7.90 5.18 -8.85
CA TYR A 153 8.41 3.90 -9.35
C TYR A 153 7.32 2.83 -9.39
N ARG A 154 6.53 2.70 -8.32
CA ARG A 154 5.46 1.71 -8.23
C ARG A 154 4.35 1.95 -9.23
N ILE A 155 3.89 3.21 -9.37
CA ILE A 155 2.86 3.56 -10.38
C ILE A 155 3.31 3.18 -11.80
N ARG A 156 4.62 3.30 -12.10
CA ARG A 156 5.15 2.95 -13.42
C ARG A 156 5.38 1.45 -13.63
N LYS A 157 5.65 0.69 -12.57
CA LYS A 157 6.11 -0.69 -12.65
C LYS A 157 5.11 -1.73 -12.18
N ASP A 158 4.32 -1.41 -11.16
CA ASP A 158 3.34 -2.35 -10.61
C ASP A 158 2.10 -2.40 -11.52
N LYS A 159 1.59 -3.60 -11.72
CA LYS A 159 0.28 -3.81 -12.34
C LYS A 159 -0.79 -3.66 -11.24
N LEU A 160 -1.25 -2.43 -11.03
CA LEU A 160 -2.13 -2.08 -9.91
C LEU A 160 -3.58 -2.53 -10.10
N VAL A 161 -4.00 -2.80 -11.33
CA VAL A 161 -5.37 -3.22 -11.65
C VAL A 161 -5.40 -4.62 -12.22
N ARG A 162 -6.43 -5.39 -11.87
CA ARG A 162 -6.66 -6.74 -12.37
C ARG A 162 -8.12 -6.92 -12.78
N ARG A 163 -8.32 -7.60 -13.90
CA ARG A 163 -9.65 -8.01 -14.35
C ARG A 163 -10.13 -9.16 -13.47
N VAL A 164 -11.34 -9.07 -12.92
CA VAL A 164 -11.92 -10.08 -12.03
C VAL A 164 -13.18 -10.72 -12.58
N ALA A 165 -13.95 -10.02 -13.40
CA ALA A 165 -15.14 -10.57 -14.03
C ALA A 165 -15.41 -9.96 -15.40
N GLU A 166 -16.17 -10.68 -16.22
CA GLU A 166 -16.59 -10.23 -17.54
C GLU A 166 -17.99 -10.78 -17.84
N ALA A 167 -18.88 -9.95 -18.39
CA ALA A 167 -20.21 -10.34 -18.80
C ALA A 167 -20.72 -9.49 -19.97
N SER A 168 -21.70 -10.00 -20.71
CA SER A 168 -22.48 -9.20 -21.65
C SER A 168 -23.62 -8.51 -20.93
N VAL A 169 -23.77 -7.19 -21.15
CA VAL A 169 -24.81 -6.38 -20.50
C VAL A 169 -25.61 -5.65 -21.57
N PRO A 170 -26.87 -6.06 -21.84
CA PRO A 170 -27.76 -5.32 -22.70
C PRO A 170 -28.23 -4.05 -21.98
N THR A 171 -28.12 -2.90 -22.65
CA THR A 171 -28.49 -1.60 -22.07
C THR A 171 -29.53 -0.89 -22.92
N ARG A 172 -30.25 0.06 -22.30
CA ARG A 172 -31.23 0.93 -23.03
C ARG A 172 -30.51 1.93 -23.92
N TYR A 173 -29.29 2.34 -23.58
CA TYR A 173 -28.58 3.48 -24.15
C TYR A 173 -27.53 3.10 -25.19
N GLY A 174 -27.71 2.00 -25.87
CA GLY A 174 -26.80 1.64 -26.95
C GLY A 174 -26.71 0.14 -27.21
N GLY A 175 -27.67 -0.63 -26.70
CA GLY A 175 -27.74 -2.07 -26.88
C GLY A 175 -26.69 -2.80 -26.02
N GLU A 176 -26.07 -3.83 -26.59
CA GLU A 176 -25.19 -4.72 -25.83
C GLU A 176 -23.78 -4.14 -25.67
N PHE A 177 -23.28 -4.14 -24.45
CA PHE A 177 -21.91 -3.83 -24.06
C PHE A 177 -21.28 -5.02 -23.36
N LYS A 178 -19.98 -5.15 -23.48
CA LYS A 178 -19.17 -6.06 -22.69
C LYS A 178 -18.75 -5.35 -21.40
N ALA A 179 -19.30 -5.75 -20.26
CA ALA A 179 -18.91 -5.26 -18.96
C ALA A 179 -17.67 -6.02 -18.47
N ILE A 180 -16.66 -5.29 -18.03
CA ILE A 180 -15.45 -5.86 -17.44
C ILE A 180 -15.22 -5.18 -16.09
N VAL A 181 -15.17 -5.98 -15.03
CA VAL A 181 -14.92 -5.49 -13.68
C VAL A 181 -13.44 -5.60 -13.36
N TYR A 182 -12.91 -4.53 -12.81
CA TYR A 182 -11.53 -4.42 -12.37
C TYR A 182 -11.49 -4.12 -10.88
N GLU A 183 -10.60 -4.82 -10.17
CA GLU A 183 -10.16 -4.47 -8.83
C GLU A 183 -8.80 -3.80 -8.88
N ASN A 184 -8.50 -2.97 -7.89
CA ASN A 184 -7.17 -2.41 -7.70
C ASN A 184 -6.67 -2.61 -6.27
N ASP A 185 -5.35 -2.54 -6.10
CA ASP A 185 -4.70 -2.77 -4.82
C ASP A 185 -4.49 -1.48 -3.99
N VAL A 186 -5.12 -0.37 -4.41
CA VAL A 186 -4.92 0.96 -3.79
C VAL A 186 -6.14 1.39 -2.98
N ASP A 187 -7.32 1.41 -3.58
CA ASP A 187 -8.57 1.86 -2.94
C ASP A 187 -9.54 0.72 -2.60
N PHE A 188 -9.27 -0.49 -3.09
CA PHE A 188 -10.09 -1.70 -2.87
C PHE A 188 -11.52 -1.60 -3.39
N HIS A 189 -11.79 -0.66 -4.30
CA HIS A 189 -13.06 -0.55 -5.00
C HIS A 189 -13.02 -1.31 -6.33
N GLU A 190 -14.18 -1.82 -6.74
CA GLU A 190 -14.35 -2.39 -8.06
C GLU A 190 -14.77 -1.28 -9.04
N HIS A 191 -14.03 -1.18 -10.14
CA HIS A 191 -14.38 -0.28 -11.24
C HIS A 191 -14.89 -1.08 -12.44
N MET A 192 -15.81 -0.53 -13.19
CA MET A 192 -16.43 -1.22 -14.33
C MET A 192 -16.12 -0.49 -15.64
N ALA A 193 -15.64 -1.25 -16.64
CA ALA A 193 -15.57 -0.78 -18.01
C ALA A 193 -16.67 -1.43 -18.85
N LEU A 194 -17.52 -0.61 -19.48
CA LEU A 194 -18.47 -1.05 -20.50
C LEU A 194 -17.81 -0.82 -21.87
N VAL A 195 -17.52 -1.89 -22.57
CA VAL A 195 -16.77 -1.87 -23.83
C VAL A 195 -17.73 -2.19 -24.99
N LYS A 196 -17.69 -1.37 -26.04
CA LYS A 196 -18.39 -1.57 -27.30
C LYS A 196 -17.39 -1.81 -28.41
N GLY A 197 -17.64 -2.79 -29.26
CA GLY A 197 -16.74 -3.14 -30.37
C GLY A 197 -15.39 -3.71 -29.92
N GLU A 198 -14.50 -3.87 -30.91
CA GLU A 198 -13.14 -4.35 -30.67
C GLU A 198 -12.19 -3.16 -30.53
N ILE A 199 -11.39 -3.17 -29.45
CA ILE A 199 -10.44 -2.09 -29.16
C ILE A 199 -9.06 -2.52 -29.63
N MET A 200 -8.52 -1.80 -30.62
CA MET A 200 -7.20 -2.05 -31.17
C MET A 200 -6.17 -1.10 -30.59
N PRO A 201 -4.93 -1.56 -30.31
CA PRO A 201 -3.89 -0.75 -29.66
C PRO A 201 -3.52 0.54 -30.42
N ASP A 202 -3.57 0.50 -31.74
CA ASP A 202 -3.05 1.58 -32.61
C ASP A 202 -4.17 2.48 -33.18
N GLU A 203 -5.40 2.32 -32.69
CA GLU A 203 -6.55 3.12 -33.15
C GLU A 203 -7.09 4.03 -32.05
N PRO A 204 -7.38 5.30 -32.38
CA PRO A 204 -8.11 6.17 -31.47
C PRO A 204 -9.42 5.55 -31.01
N THR A 205 -9.68 5.58 -29.71
CA THR A 205 -10.87 4.99 -29.11
C THR A 205 -11.59 6.03 -28.27
N LEU A 206 -12.91 6.16 -28.49
CA LEU A 206 -13.72 7.04 -27.67
C LEU A 206 -13.82 6.50 -26.25
N VAL A 207 -13.44 7.31 -25.27
CA VAL A 207 -13.46 6.93 -23.85
C VAL A 207 -14.18 7.97 -23.02
N ARG A 208 -15.12 7.53 -22.20
CA ARG A 208 -15.72 8.34 -21.12
C ARG A 208 -15.28 7.77 -19.79
N VAL A 209 -14.65 8.58 -18.97
CA VAL A 209 -14.44 8.30 -17.53
C VAL A 209 -15.55 9.01 -16.77
N HIS A 210 -16.34 8.23 -16.02
CA HIS A 210 -17.49 8.69 -15.24
C HIS A 210 -17.30 8.29 -13.78
N SER A 211 -17.32 9.26 -12.89
CA SER A 211 -17.32 9.00 -11.45
C SER A 211 -18.74 8.71 -11.00
N GLU A 212 -18.92 7.66 -10.21
CA GLU A 212 -20.24 7.24 -9.70
C GLU A 212 -20.98 8.39 -9.04
N CYS A 213 -22.25 8.53 -9.42
CA CYS A 213 -23.21 9.41 -8.80
C CYS A 213 -24.52 8.68 -8.58
N LEU A 214 -24.64 7.97 -7.45
CA LEU A 214 -25.82 7.14 -7.17
C LEU A 214 -27.15 7.88 -7.39
N THR A 215 -27.24 9.13 -6.95
CA THR A 215 -28.50 9.90 -7.07
C THR A 215 -28.78 10.31 -8.51
N GLY A 216 -27.78 10.71 -9.30
CA GLY A 216 -27.96 11.08 -10.70
C GLY A 216 -28.12 9.87 -11.60
N ASP A 217 -27.24 8.86 -11.44
CA ASP A 217 -27.16 7.72 -12.36
C ASP A 217 -28.31 6.72 -12.15
N VAL A 218 -28.75 6.52 -10.89
CA VAL A 218 -29.77 5.51 -10.55
C VAL A 218 -31.13 6.12 -10.27
N PHE A 219 -31.19 7.26 -9.53
CA PHE A 219 -32.43 7.88 -9.11
C PHE A 219 -32.87 9.08 -9.95
N ALA A 220 -32.15 9.37 -11.04
CA ALA A 220 -32.44 10.47 -11.97
C ALA A 220 -32.65 11.83 -11.23
N SER A 221 -31.74 12.13 -10.26
CA SER A 221 -31.81 13.38 -9.50
C SER A 221 -31.56 14.59 -10.40
N GLU A 222 -32.45 15.57 -10.36
CA GLU A 222 -32.34 16.84 -11.09
C GLU A 222 -31.35 17.83 -10.43
N ARG A 223 -30.64 17.44 -9.35
CA ARG A 223 -29.62 18.26 -8.72
C ARG A 223 -28.27 18.25 -9.44
N CYS A 224 -28.08 17.32 -10.37
CA CYS A 224 -26.90 17.19 -11.22
C CYS A 224 -27.29 16.64 -12.57
N ASP A 225 -26.39 16.69 -13.53
CA ASP A 225 -26.54 16.16 -14.89
C ASP A 225 -25.83 14.81 -15.10
N CYS A 226 -25.42 14.14 -14.01
CA CYS A 226 -24.63 12.90 -14.09
C CYS A 226 -25.34 11.81 -14.90
N GLY A 227 -26.63 11.56 -14.64
CA GLY A 227 -27.41 10.59 -15.38
C GLY A 227 -27.52 10.91 -16.88
N ASP A 228 -27.73 12.19 -17.25
CA ASP A 228 -27.78 12.64 -18.63
C ASP A 228 -26.41 12.47 -19.31
N GLN A 229 -25.32 12.78 -18.62
CA GLN A 229 -23.96 12.56 -19.10
C GLN A 229 -23.66 11.07 -19.35
N LEU A 230 -24.11 10.19 -18.43
CA LEU A 230 -23.99 8.74 -18.60
C LEU A 230 -24.73 8.27 -19.84
N MET A 231 -26.00 8.63 -19.98
CA MET A 231 -26.84 8.24 -21.12
C MET A 231 -26.23 8.73 -22.46
N CYS A 232 -25.92 10.02 -22.53
CA CYS A 232 -25.34 10.63 -23.73
C CYS A 232 -24.02 9.97 -24.14
N ALA A 233 -23.14 9.70 -23.18
CA ALA A 233 -21.85 9.05 -23.45
C ALA A 233 -22.02 7.63 -23.98
N MET A 234 -22.93 6.84 -23.41
CA MET A 234 -23.20 5.48 -23.88
C MET A 234 -23.81 5.46 -25.28
N GLU A 235 -24.72 6.39 -25.59
CA GLU A 235 -25.32 6.55 -26.91
C GLU A 235 -24.28 6.97 -27.95
N LEU A 236 -23.36 7.89 -27.62
CA LEU A 236 -22.28 8.30 -28.50
C LEU A 236 -21.32 7.15 -28.82
N ILE A 237 -20.93 6.37 -27.80
CA ILE A 237 -20.10 5.19 -27.98
C ILE A 237 -20.80 4.14 -28.85
N ALA A 238 -22.12 3.96 -28.64
CA ALA A 238 -22.89 3.02 -29.43
C ALA A 238 -23.04 3.46 -30.91
N LYS A 239 -23.21 4.77 -31.16
CA LYS A 239 -23.25 5.36 -32.52
C LYS A 239 -21.92 5.22 -33.23
N GLU A 240 -20.80 5.41 -32.53
CA GLU A 240 -19.47 5.19 -33.07
C GLU A 240 -19.19 3.70 -33.36
N GLY A 241 -19.92 2.80 -32.68
CA GLY A 241 -19.76 1.35 -32.80
C GLY A 241 -18.53 0.81 -32.02
N LYS A 242 -17.69 1.69 -31.49
CA LYS A 242 -16.46 1.36 -30.75
C LYS A 242 -16.21 2.38 -29.64
N GLY A 243 -15.89 1.91 -28.45
CA GLY A 243 -15.49 2.78 -27.33
C GLY A 243 -15.58 2.12 -25.96
N VAL A 244 -15.20 2.88 -24.95
CA VAL A 244 -15.17 2.44 -23.56
C VAL A 244 -15.83 3.48 -22.66
N PHE A 245 -16.81 3.05 -21.90
CA PHE A 245 -17.37 3.82 -20.79
C PHE A 245 -16.79 3.25 -19.49
N LEU A 246 -15.94 4.00 -18.81
CA LEU A 246 -15.30 3.60 -17.56
C LEU A 246 -16.07 4.21 -16.39
N TYR A 247 -16.74 3.37 -15.62
CA TYR A 247 -17.50 3.74 -14.43
C TYR A 247 -16.63 3.52 -13.19
N MET A 248 -16.33 4.60 -12.49
CA MET A 248 -15.42 4.63 -11.35
C MET A 248 -16.22 4.78 -10.05
N HIS A 249 -16.03 3.82 -9.15
CA HIS A 249 -16.48 3.93 -7.76
C HIS A 249 -15.62 4.86 -6.93
#